data_d021a76a5d7cc264295fa07fbd2520d6
#
_entry.id   d021a76a5d7cc264295fa07fbd2520d6
#
_cell.length_a   1.000
_cell.length_b   1.000
_cell.length_c   1.000
_cell.angle_alpha   90.00
_cell.angle_beta   90.00
_cell.angle_gamma   90.00
#
_symmetry.space_group_name_H-M   'P 1'
#
loop_
_entity.id
_entity.type
_entity.pdbx_description
1 polymer ?
#
loop_
_entity_poly.entity_id
_entity_poly.type
_entity_poly.pdbx_seq_one_letter_code
_entity_poly.pdbx_strand_id
1 'polypeptide(L)' 'MENTIYSINGPVVTIKGKTDLEMMEMVYVGKARLVGEVIRMNDKETTIQVYEETGGLKAGEP' A
#
# COMPACT_ATOMS: atom_id res chain seq x y z
N MET A 1 2.48 5.38 14.07
CA MET A 1 3.32 4.34 13.47
C MET A 1 3.32 4.53 11.96
N GLU A 2 4.49 4.50 11.36
CA GLU A 2 4.60 4.66 9.93
C GLU A 2 4.26 3.35 9.21
N ASN A 3 3.52 3.49 8.12
CA ASN A 3 3.23 2.36 7.25
C ASN A 3 4.21 2.39 6.09
N THR A 4 4.92 1.30 5.89
CA THR A 4 5.87 1.20 4.80
C THR A 4 5.53 0.02 3.90
N ILE A 5 5.92 0.14 2.64
CA ILE A 5 5.68 -0.91 1.66
C ILE A 5 6.51 -2.14 2.02
N TYR A 6 5.86 -3.28 2.14
CA TYR A 6 6.52 -4.56 2.37
C TYR A 6 6.84 -5.27 1.04
N SER A 7 5.87 -5.34 0.15
CA SER A 7 6.08 -5.98 -1.14
C SER A 7 5.24 -5.32 -2.22
N ILE A 8 5.68 -5.47 -3.45
CA ILE A 8 5.02 -4.94 -4.64
C ILE A 8 4.88 -6.08 -5.64
N ASN A 9 3.65 -6.29 -6.13
CA ASN A 9 3.38 -7.33 -7.11
C ASN A 9 2.47 -6.74 -8.18
N GLY A 10 3.07 -6.21 -9.25
CA GLY A 10 2.31 -5.49 -10.26
C GLY A 10 1.62 -4.28 -9.65
N PRO A 11 0.32 -4.11 -9.84
CA PRO A 11 -0.40 -2.96 -9.29
C PRO A 11 -0.73 -3.12 -7.80
N VAL A 12 -0.33 -4.24 -7.19
CA VAL A 12 -0.71 -4.54 -5.80
C VAL A 12 0.46 -4.31 -4.86
N VAL A 13 0.21 -3.53 -3.81
CA VAL A 13 1.20 -3.20 -2.79
C VAL A 13 0.71 -3.75 -1.45
N THR A 14 1.61 -4.40 -0.70
CA THR A 14 1.28 -4.97 0.60
C THR A 14 2.06 -4.26 1.69
N ILE A 15 1.36 -3.93 2.79
CA ILE A 15 1.94 -3.35 3.99
C ILE A 15 1.81 -4.39 5.10
N LYS A 16 2.91 -4.67 5.81
CA LYS A 16 2.90 -5.62 6.91
C LYS A 16 2.32 -5.00 8.17
N GLY A 17 1.67 -5.87 8.94
CA GLY A 17 1.16 -5.50 10.24
C GLY A 17 -0.21 -4.85 10.17
N LYS A 18 -0.71 -4.55 11.36
CA LYS A 18 -2.02 -3.90 11.49
C LYS A 18 -1.87 -2.41 11.24
N THR A 19 -2.72 -1.86 10.40
CA THR A 19 -2.72 -0.43 10.11
C THR A 19 -4.01 0.19 10.60
N ASP A 20 -4.05 1.52 10.64
CA ASP A 20 -5.28 2.25 10.98
C ASP A 20 -6.07 2.67 9.73
N LEU A 21 -5.70 2.12 8.58
CA LEU A 21 -6.44 2.34 7.35
C LEU A 21 -7.77 1.59 7.37
N GLU A 22 -8.69 1.99 6.52
CA GLU A 22 -9.99 1.35 6.41
C GLU A 22 -10.17 0.74 5.03
N MET A 23 -11.06 -0.25 4.94
CA MET A 23 -11.40 -0.85 3.66
C MET A 23 -11.91 0.22 2.70
N MET A 24 -11.47 0.12 1.46
CA MET A 24 -11.85 1.02 0.37
C MET A 24 -11.37 2.45 0.54
N GLU A 25 -10.53 2.71 1.55
CA GLU A 25 -9.94 4.03 1.75
C GLU A 25 -8.96 4.35 0.61
N MET A 26 -9.02 5.58 0.13
CA MET A 26 -8.05 6.08 -0.86
C MET A 26 -6.79 6.50 -0.14
N VAL A 27 -5.63 6.09 -0.66
CA VAL A 27 -4.35 6.36 -0.01
C VAL A 27 -3.32 6.81 -1.04
N TYR A 28 -2.26 7.44 -0.54
CA TYR A 28 -1.08 7.74 -1.35
C TYR A 28 0.01 6.73 -1.03
N VAL A 29 0.66 6.21 -2.07
CA VAL A 29 1.63 5.15 -1.95
C VAL A 29 2.98 5.61 -2.46
N GLY A 30 4.02 5.38 -1.64
CA GLY A 30 5.39 5.69 -2.03
C GLY A 30 5.72 7.16 -1.98
N LYS A 31 6.98 7.48 -2.24
CA LYS A 31 7.44 8.87 -2.26
C LYS A 31 6.82 9.66 -3.39
N ALA A 32 6.46 8.99 -4.48
CA ALA A 32 5.79 9.62 -5.61
C ALA A 32 4.31 9.88 -5.35
N ARG A 33 3.78 9.41 -4.22
CA ARG A 33 2.39 9.62 -3.81
C ARG A 33 1.39 9.13 -4.85
N LEU A 34 1.58 7.90 -5.29
CA LEU A 34 0.67 7.28 -6.23
C LEU A 34 -0.67 7.00 -5.56
N VAL A 35 -1.75 7.17 -6.28
CA VAL A 35 -3.09 6.98 -5.73
C VAL A 35 -3.44 5.50 -5.72
N GLY A 36 -3.93 5.01 -4.59
CA GLY A 36 -4.37 3.64 -4.46
C GLY A 36 -5.58 3.51 -3.55
N GLU A 37 -6.06 2.29 -3.43
CA GLU A 37 -7.23 1.98 -2.62
C GLU A 37 -6.99 0.72 -1.82
N VAL A 38 -7.41 0.71 -0.55
CA VAL A 38 -7.31 -0.46 0.32
C VAL A 38 -8.35 -1.48 -0.12
N ILE A 39 -7.90 -2.66 -0.56
CA ILE A 39 -8.79 -3.70 -1.06
C ILE A 39 -8.87 -4.91 -0.15
N ARG A 40 -7.93 -5.07 0.80
CA ARG A 40 -7.95 -6.18 1.74
C ARG A 40 -7.19 -5.80 2.99
N MET A 41 -7.72 -6.20 4.14
CA MET A 41 -7.08 -5.96 5.43
C MET A 41 -7.25 -7.16 6.34
N ASN A 42 -6.21 -7.44 7.13
CA ASN A 42 -6.32 -8.38 8.24
C ASN A 42 -5.29 -7.96 9.30
N ASP A 43 -5.17 -8.75 10.37
CA ASP A 43 -4.26 -8.39 11.47
C ASP A 43 -2.79 -8.46 11.06
N LYS A 44 -2.47 -9.10 9.96
CA LYS A 44 -1.09 -9.33 9.54
C LYS A 44 -0.65 -8.42 8.42
N GLU A 45 -1.57 -7.98 7.56
CA GLU A 45 -1.20 -7.16 6.42
C GLU A 45 -2.38 -6.41 5.84
N THR A 46 -2.06 -5.35 5.09
CA THR A 46 -3.04 -4.56 4.34
C THR A 46 -2.61 -4.58 2.88
N THR A 47 -3.57 -4.84 2.00
CA THR A 47 -3.31 -4.90 0.55
C THR A 47 -3.95 -3.70 -0.12
N ILE A 48 -3.18 -3.02 -0.96
CA ILE A 48 -3.60 -1.80 -1.64
C ILE A 48 -3.45 -2.00 -3.14
N GLN A 49 -4.49 -1.65 -3.89
CA GLN A 49 -4.41 -1.62 -5.35
C GLN A 49 -4.06 -0.21 -5.78
N VAL A 50 -2.96 -0.07 -6.50
CA VAL A 50 -2.48 1.23 -6.97
C VAL A 50 -2.99 1.44 -8.39
N TYR A 51 -3.54 2.61 -8.66
CA TYR A 51 -4.13 2.92 -9.96
C TYR A 51 -3.13 3.40 -10.99
N GLU A 52 -1.92 3.73 -10.54
CA GLU A 52 -0.87 4.23 -11.41
C GLU A 52 0.26 3.22 -11.51
N GLU A 53 1.20 3.45 -12.42
CA GLU A 53 2.29 2.52 -12.61
C GLU A 53 3.20 2.46 -11.39
N THR A 54 3.50 1.24 -10.94
CA THR A 54 4.28 1.04 -9.71
C THR A 54 5.76 0.76 -9.96
N GLY A 55 6.22 0.89 -11.21
CA GLY A 55 7.57 0.50 -11.57
C GLY A 55 8.67 1.23 -10.81
N GLY A 56 8.38 2.43 -10.30
CA GLY A 56 9.33 3.20 -9.52
C GLY A 56 9.25 3.00 -8.02
N LEU A 57 8.29 2.21 -7.54
CA LEU A 57 8.15 1.97 -6.10
C LEU A 57 9.15 0.95 -5.62
N LYS A 58 9.53 1.07 -4.33
CA LYS A 58 10.43 0.12 -3.69
C LYS A 58 9.89 -0.25 -2.32
N ALA A 59 10.17 -1.48 -1.90
CA ALA A 59 9.86 -1.90 -0.54
C ALA A 59 10.57 -0.95 0.44
N GLY A 60 9.90 -0.65 1.54
CA GLY A 60 10.42 0.27 2.54
C GLY A 60 9.92 1.70 2.39
N GLU A 61 9.35 2.07 1.24
CA GLU A 61 8.76 3.40 1.08
C GLU A 61 7.45 3.51 1.86
N PRO A 62 7.09 4.72 2.29
CA PRO A 62 5.88 4.93 3.07
C PRO A 62 4.57 4.69 2.31
#